data_25c6cbf3e0b83fb154095ab1541efd60
#
_entry.id   25c6cbf3e0b83fb154095ab1541efd60
#
_cell.length_a   1.000
_cell.length_b   1.000
_cell.length_c   1.000
_cell.angle_alpha   90.00
_cell.angle_beta   90.00
_cell.angle_gamma   90.00
#
_symmetry.space_group_name_H-M   'P 1'
#
loop_
_entity.id
_entity.type
_entity.pdbx_description
1 polymer ?
#
loop_
_entity_poly.entity_id
_entity_poly.type
_entity_poly.pdbx_seq_one_letter_code
_entity_poly.pdbx_strand_id
1 'polypeptide(L)'
;PIVRTTPGTKLGLLTVGGCHSACTEALDLLARDGIDVDYMRVRGFPFGDEVRAFLDAHDITFVVEQNRDAQLRSLLMLETNINPAKLESVRYYGGFPMSAHHVISGVKAKLEKAA
;
A
#
# COMPACT_ATOMS: atom_id res chain seq x y z
N PRO A 1 -5.48 -12.83 4.69
CA PRO A 1 -5.00 -11.82 3.71
C PRO A 1 -4.22 -12.44 2.56
N ILE A 2 -4.18 -11.74 1.45
CA ILE A 2 -3.35 -12.11 0.31
C ILE A 2 -2.02 -11.38 0.47
N VAL A 3 -0.90 -12.11 0.37
CA VAL A 3 0.43 -11.54 0.61
C VAL A 3 1.40 -11.97 -0.49
N ARG A 4 2.17 -11.00 -1.02
CA ARG A 4 3.29 -11.24 -1.92
C ARG A 4 4.51 -10.54 -1.33
N THR A 5 5.50 -11.30 -0.89
CA THR A 5 6.71 -10.74 -0.27
C THR A 5 7.98 -11.33 -0.91
N THR A 6 9.01 -10.50 -0.96
CA THR A 6 10.35 -10.90 -1.42
C THR A 6 11.36 -10.46 -0.37
N PRO A 7 12.26 -11.34 0.08
CA PRO A 7 13.26 -10.97 1.08
C PRO A 7 14.08 -9.75 0.67
N GLY A 8 14.27 -8.82 1.60
CA GLY A 8 15.07 -7.62 1.38
C GLY A 8 14.34 -6.44 0.76
N THR A 9 13.07 -6.59 0.38
CA THR A 9 12.30 -5.49 -0.18
C THR A 9 11.93 -4.49 0.91
N LYS A 10 12.18 -3.20 0.65
CA LYS A 10 11.99 -2.10 1.61
C LYS A 10 10.63 -1.43 1.52
N LEU A 11 9.94 -1.59 0.41
CA LEU A 11 8.67 -0.93 0.16
C LEU A 11 7.53 -1.94 0.25
N GLY A 12 6.44 -1.54 0.88
CA GLY A 12 5.23 -2.32 0.95
C GLY A 12 4.05 -1.56 0.35
N LEU A 13 3.03 -2.28 -0.08
CA LEU A 13 1.77 -1.71 -0.53
C LEU A 13 0.64 -2.52 0.11
N LEU A 14 -0.28 -1.85 0.76
CA LEU A 14 -1.38 -2.49 1.48
C LEU A 14 -2.70 -1.89 1.02
N THR A 15 -3.67 -2.74 0.75
CA THR A 15 -5.00 -2.30 0.34
C THR A 15 -6.11 -3.17 0.93
N VAL A 16 -7.34 -2.70 0.78
CA VAL A 16 -8.56 -3.42 1.17
C VAL A 16 -9.59 -3.28 0.06
N GLY A 17 -10.40 -4.33 -0.15
CA GLY A 17 -11.53 -4.26 -1.07
C GLY A 17 -11.16 -4.28 -2.55
N GLY A 18 -11.80 -3.41 -3.34
CA GLY A 18 -11.81 -3.47 -4.81
C GLY A 18 -10.56 -2.98 -5.53
N CYS A 19 -9.53 -2.55 -4.81
CA CYS A 19 -8.31 -2.04 -5.45
C CYS A 19 -7.31 -3.14 -5.84
N HIS A 20 -7.63 -4.41 -5.58
CA HIS A 20 -6.68 -5.51 -5.74
C HIS A 20 -6.12 -5.63 -7.17
N SER A 21 -6.99 -5.59 -8.17
CA SER A 21 -6.55 -5.74 -9.58
C SER A 21 -5.62 -4.60 -10.02
N ALA A 22 -5.97 -3.36 -9.64
CA ALA A 22 -5.14 -2.19 -9.96
C ALA A 22 -3.78 -2.29 -9.26
N CYS A 23 -3.76 -2.75 -8.02
CA CYS A 23 -2.53 -2.89 -7.24
C CYS A 23 -1.62 -3.97 -7.82
N THR A 24 -2.15 -5.14 -8.15
CA THR A 24 -1.32 -6.22 -8.71
C THR A 24 -0.75 -5.86 -10.06
N GLU A 25 -1.52 -5.19 -10.92
CA GLU A 25 -1.01 -4.69 -12.19
C GLU A 25 0.07 -3.64 -11.98
N ALA A 26 -0.13 -2.72 -11.03
CA ALA A 26 0.85 -1.69 -10.70
C ALA A 26 2.17 -2.31 -10.21
N LEU A 27 2.10 -3.35 -9.38
CA LEU A 27 3.30 -4.03 -8.88
C LEU A 27 4.11 -4.65 -10.00
N ASP A 28 3.45 -5.28 -10.96
CA ASP A 28 4.13 -5.89 -12.10
C ASP A 28 4.82 -4.84 -12.97
N LEU A 29 4.16 -3.70 -13.20
CA LEU A 29 4.73 -2.61 -13.99
C LEU A 29 5.88 -1.92 -13.26
N LEU A 30 5.76 -1.71 -11.94
CA LEU A 30 6.84 -1.15 -11.13
C LEU A 30 8.07 -2.05 -11.13
N ALA A 31 7.87 -3.37 -11.04
CA ALA A 31 8.97 -4.33 -11.08
C ALA A 31 9.74 -4.25 -12.40
N ARG A 32 9.06 -4.02 -13.52
CA ARG A 32 9.70 -3.81 -14.82
C ARG A 32 10.59 -2.58 -14.83
N ASP A 33 10.24 -1.58 -14.02
CA ASP A 33 11.03 -0.35 -13.88
C ASP A 33 12.10 -0.47 -12.79
N GLY A 34 12.30 -1.67 -12.24
CA GLY A 34 13.30 -1.92 -11.20
C GLY A 34 12.86 -1.52 -9.81
N ILE A 35 11.57 -1.28 -9.60
CA ILE A 35 11.01 -0.91 -8.30
C ILE A 35 10.25 -2.11 -7.72
N ASP A 36 10.84 -2.76 -6.71
CA ASP A 36 10.22 -3.90 -6.05
C ASP A 36 9.41 -3.44 -4.85
N VAL A 37 8.17 -3.91 -4.78
CA VAL A 37 7.22 -3.56 -3.73
C VAL A 37 6.52 -4.83 -3.27
N ASP A 38 6.56 -5.11 -1.98
CA ASP A 38 5.81 -6.20 -1.40
C ASP A 38 4.33 -5.81 -1.29
N TYR A 39 3.45 -6.79 -1.21
CA TYR A 39 2.01 -6.55 -1.28
C TYR A 39 1.25 -7.31 -0.22
N MET A 40 0.28 -6.66 0.40
CA MET A 40 -0.71 -7.29 1.27
C MET A 40 -2.10 -6.73 0.98
N ARG A 41 -3.06 -7.63 0.77
CA ARG A 41 -4.47 -7.28 0.72
C ARG A 41 -5.13 -7.77 2.00
N VAL A 42 -5.74 -6.87 2.75
CA VAL A 42 -6.47 -7.21 3.96
C VAL A 42 -7.97 -7.24 3.68
N ARG A 43 -8.69 -8.02 4.49
CA ARG A 43 -10.16 -8.11 4.35
C ARG A 43 -10.88 -6.99 5.09
N GLY A 44 -10.20 -6.37 6.03
CA GLY A 44 -10.76 -5.33 6.83
C GLY A 44 -10.40 -5.47 8.30
N PHE A 45 -11.16 -4.84 9.11
CA PHE A 45 -10.98 -4.74 10.55
C PHE A 45 -11.67 -5.90 11.29
N PRO A 46 -11.13 -6.43 12.41
CA PRO A 46 -9.85 -6.08 13.02
C PRO A 46 -8.65 -6.71 12.27
N PHE A 47 -7.50 -6.02 12.36
CA PHE A 47 -6.29 -6.51 11.71
C PHE A 47 -5.58 -7.54 12.60
N GLY A 48 -5.06 -8.60 11.99
CA GLY A 48 -4.26 -9.59 12.69
C GLY A 48 -2.80 -9.17 12.86
N ASP A 49 -2.04 -9.99 13.59
CA ASP A 49 -0.61 -9.74 13.85
C ASP A 49 0.22 -9.68 12.57
N GLU A 50 -0.20 -10.38 11.54
CA GLU A 50 0.47 -10.39 10.23
C GLU A 50 0.48 -9.01 9.58
N VAL A 51 -0.53 -8.18 9.83
CA VAL A 51 -0.57 -6.81 9.32
C VAL A 51 0.52 -5.98 9.99
N ARG A 52 0.62 -6.07 11.31
CA ARG A 52 1.67 -5.38 12.06
C ARG A 52 3.06 -5.81 11.60
N ALA A 53 3.27 -7.11 11.44
CA ALA A 53 4.54 -7.66 10.98
C ALA A 53 4.89 -7.15 9.58
N PHE A 54 3.92 -7.08 8.69
CA PHE A 54 4.13 -6.54 7.34
C PHE A 54 4.57 -5.06 7.39
N LEU A 55 3.90 -4.25 8.19
CA LEU A 55 4.24 -2.83 8.33
C LEU A 55 5.63 -2.64 8.92
N ASP A 56 5.98 -3.44 9.93
CA ASP A 56 7.30 -3.36 10.58
C ASP A 56 8.43 -3.79 9.64
N ALA A 57 8.16 -4.68 8.71
CA ALA A 57 9.15 -5.23 7.78
C ALA A 57 9.58 -4.25 6.68
N HIS A 58 8.84 -3.18 6.48
CA HIS A 58 9.09 -2.23 5.38
C HIS A 58 9.40 -0.84 5.91
N ASP A 59 10.27 -0.12 5.20
CA ASP A 59 10.60 1.27 5.54
C ASP A 59 9.40 2.17 5.29
N ILE A 60 8.74 1.97 4.16
CA ILE A 60 7.52 2.70 3.78
C ILE A 60 6.49 1.71 3.26
N THR A 61 5.27 1.84 3.72
CA THR A 61 4.13 1.10 3.18
C THR A 61 3.13 2.08 2.57
N PHE A 62 2.84 1.88 1.29
CA PHE A 62 1.82 2.65 0.58
C PHE A 62 0.46 2.06 0.90
N VAL A 63 -0.42 2.87 1.48
CA VAL A 63 -1.78 2.46 1.83
C VAL A 63 -2.71 2.94 0.72
N VAL A 64 -3.18 2.00 -0.09
CA VAL A 64 -4.03 2.31 -1.25
C VAL A 64 -5.49 2.15 -0.87
N GLU A 65 -6.24 3.23 -0.98
CA GLU A 65 -7.66 3.20 -0.64
C GLU A 65 -8.48 4.14 -1.53
N GLN A 66 -9.72 3.76 -1.74
CA GLN A 66 -10.64 4.43 -2.63
C GLN A 66 -11.68 5.22 -1.82
N ASN A 67 -11.20 6.23 -1.08
CA ASN A 67 -12.07 7.13 -0.34
C ASN A 67 -11.35 8.45 -0.05
N ARG A 68 -12.09 9.42 0.47
CA ARG A 68 -11.58 10.78 0.71
C ARG A 68 -10.75 10.93 1.98
N ASP A 69 -10.98 10.10 2.97
CA ASP A 69 -10.60 10.41 4.34
C ASP A 69 -9.41 9.63 4.86
N ALA A 70 -8.76 8.84 4.01
CA ALA A 70 -7.64 7.98 4.42
C ALA A 70 -8.01 7.11 5.64
N GLN A 71 -9.20 6.54 5.64
CA GLN A 71 -9.72 5.76 6.78
C GLN A 71 -8.90 4.52 7.05
N LEU A 72 -8.44 3.82 6.01
CA LEU A 72 -7.61 2.64 6.18
C LEU A 72 -6.30 2.99 6.87
N ARG A 73 -5.64 4.06 6.45
CA ARG A 73 -4.40 4.51 7.07
C ARG A 73 -4.62 4.84 8.55
N SER A 74 -5.70 5.54 8.86
CA SER A 74 -6.05 5.91 10.25
C SER A 74 -6.30 4.66 11.10
N LEU A 75 -7.02 3.67 10.58
CA LEU A 75 -7.26 2.42 11.29
C LEU A 75 -5.99 1.65 11.54
N LEU A 76 -5.08 1.61 10.55
CA LEU A 76 -3.79 0.95 10.70
C LEU A 76 -2.98 1.61 11.83
N MET A 77 -2.95 2.93 11.90
CA MET A 77 -2.24 3.64 12.96
C MET A 77 -2.81 3.32 14.34
N LEU A 78 -4.13 3.28 14.47
CA LEU A 78 -4.79 3.01 15.74
C LEU A 78 -4.60 1.56 16.19
N GLU A 79 -4.72 0.60 15.26
CA GLU A 79 -4.72 -0.82 15.60
C GLU A 79 -3.32 -1.39 15.77
N THR A 80 -2.36 -0.92 14.99
CA THR A 80 -1.01 -1.47 15.02
C THR A 80 -0.01 -0.60 15.76
N ASN A 81 -0.40 0.62 16.11
CA ASN A 81 0.48 1.58 16.77
C ASN A 81 1.78 1.82 15.98
N ILE A 82 1.70 1.74 14.65
CA ILE A 82 2.85 1.93 13.77
C ILE A 82 3.21 3.42 13.70
N ASN A 83 4.50 3.72 13.50
CA ASN A 83 4.95 5.09 13.29
C ASN A 83 4.30 5.64 12.01
N PRO A 84 3.53 6.75 12.09
CA PRO A 84 2.85 7.32 10.92
C PRO A 84 3.78 7.66 9.76
N ALA A 85 5.05 7.96 10.03
CA ALA A 85 6.03 8.25 8.99
C ALA A 85 6.30 7.05 8.06
N LYS A 86 5.96 5.84 8.49
CA LYS A 86 6.11 4.62 7.68
C LYS A 86 4.93 4.40 6.73
N LEU A 87 3.87 5.17 6.84
CA LEU A 87 2.66 5.00 6.04
C LEU A 87 2.48 6.18 5.08
N GLU A 88 2.35 5.88 3.80
CA GLU A 88 2.09 6.88 2.76
C GLU A 88 0.78 6.57 2.07
N SER A 89 -0.15 7.54 2.05
CA SER A 89 -1.47 7.33 1.44
C SER A 89 -1.43 7.47 -0.07
N VAL A 90 -2.07 6.53 -0.76
CA VAL A 90 -2.41 6.64 -2.18
C VAL A 90 -3.92 6.54 -2.27
N ARG A 91 -4.58 7.69 -2.38
CA ARG A 91 -6.04 7.78 -2.34
C ARG A 91 -6.62 8.09 -3.72
N TYR A 92 -7.75 7.48 -3.99
CA TYR A 92 -8.50 7.73 -5.22
C TYR A 92 -9.97 7.90 -4.87
N TYR A 93 -10.54 9.00 -5.25
CA TYR A 93 -11.96 9.30 -4.99
C TYR A 93 -12.69 9.80 -6.23
N GLY A 94 -12.24 9.37 -7.41
CA GLY A 94 -12.96 9.61 -8.66
C GLY A 94 -14.15 8.68 -8.82
N GLY A 95 -15.01 8.95 -9.78
CA GLY A 95 -16.21 8.17 -10.07
C GLY A 95 -15.94 6.87 -10.81
N PHE A 96 -14.72 6.61 -11.25
CA PHE A 96 -14.35 5.41 -11.98
C PHE A 96 -13.48 4.50 -11.11
N PRO A 97 -13.36 3.19 -11.44
CA PRO A 97 -12.47 2.30 -10.72
C PRO A 97 -11.03 2.79 -10.75
N MET A 98 -10.30 2.56 -9.66
CA MET A 98 -8.89 2.93 -9.58
C MET A 98 -8.08 2.17 -10.63
N SER A 99 -7.18 2.87 -11.32
CA SER A 99 -6.30 2.26 -12.30
C SER A 99 -4.93 1.98 -11.72
N ALA A 100 -4.22 1.01 -12.33
CA ALA A 100 -2.83 0.74 -11.99
C ALA A 100 -1.95 1.98 -12.15
N HIS A 101 -2.22 2.77 -13.18
CA HIS A 101 -1.46 4.01 -13.45
C HIS A 101 -1.53 5.00 -12.29
N HIS A 102 -2.68 5.13 -11.65
CA HIS A 102 -2.85 6.00 -10.48
C HIS A 102 -1.98 5.51 -9.30
N VAL A 103 -1.96 4.20 -9.07
CA VAL A 103 -1.15 3.60 -8.01
C VAL A 103 0.34 3.84 -8.29
N ILE A 104 0.78 3.58 -9.52
CA ILE A 104 2.18 3.80 -9.94
C ILE A 104 2.59 5.24 -9.72
N SER A 105 1.75 6.20 -10.13
CA SER A 105 2.03 7.62 -9.97
C SER A 105 2.22 8.01 -8.51
N GLY A 106 1.38 7.48 -7.62
CA GLY A 106 1.47 7.74 -6.19
C GLY A 106 2.77 7.21 -5.59
N VAL A 107 3.16 6.00 -5.96
CA VAL A 107 4.42 5.41 -5.49
C VAL A 107 5.62 6.19 -5.99
N LYS A 108 5.68 6.47 -7.29
CA LYS A 108 6.80 7.19 -7.90
C LYS A 108 6.94 8.60 -7.36
N ALA A 109 5.83 9.30 -7.13
CA ALA A 109 5.87 10.66 -6.58
C ALA A 109 6.54 10.68 -5.21
N LYS A 110 6.25 9.70 -4.35
CA LYS A 110 6.88 9.61 -3.04
C LYS A 110 8.37 9.30 -3.15
N LEU A 111 8.75 8.39 -4.03
CA LEU A 111 10.16 8.02 -4.22
C LEU A 111 10.98 9.17 -4.75
N GLU A 112 10.42 9.99 -5.65
CA GLU A 112 11.10 11.19 -6.16
C GLU A 112 11.34 12.21 -5.05
N LYS A 113 10.39 12.39 -4.14
CA LYS A 113 10.56 13.30 -3.01
C LYS A 113 11.61 12.83 -2.01
N ALA A 114 11.79 11.52 -1.88
CA ALA A 114 12.75 10.93 -0.95
C ALA A 114 14.18 10.91 -1.51
N ALA A 115 14.32 11.09 -2.83
CA ALA A 115 15.63 11.02 -3.51
C ALA A 115 16.46 12.33 -3.36
#